data_822a2b4fa8c1968f39d72cfa5d9d0831
#
_entry.id   822a2b4fa8c1968f39d72cfa5d9d0831
#
_cell.length_a   1.000
_cell.length_b   1.000
_cell.length_c   1.000
_cell.angle_alpha   90.00
_cell.angle_beta   90.00
_cell.angle_gamma   90.00
#
_symmetry.space_group_name_H-M   'P 1'
#
loop_
_entity.id
_entity.type
_entity.pdbx_description
1 polymer ?
#
loop_
_entity_poly.entity_id
_entity_poly.type
_entity_poly.pdbx_seq_one_letter_code
_entity_poly.pdbx_strand_id
1 'polypeptide(L)'
;MFFYSSFLSEKTPTAHNLKKIISSYFETPVSIIEFYKKWIPIPTNELMVLSIRNKNNKFLGKNIFFGKKICNTHDTLCLVLGPLNYQEYKKNFPGSKMQTSFKNIISLYVGAGYDVEIKVLLKLEERPLLCFDYQKQFSLGWDTWL
;
A
#
# COMPACT_ATOMS: atom_id res chain seq x y z
N MET A 1 -0.93 3.30 -26.90
CA MET A 1 -1.45 2.12 -26.14
C MET A 1 -0.64 0.84 -26.39
N PHE A 2 0.07 0.69 -27.49
CA PHE A 2 0.86 -0.50 -27.82
C PHE A 2 2.17 -0.68 -27.03
N PHE A 3 2.67 0.38 -26.41
CA PHE A 3 3.95 0.34 -25.69
C PHE A 3 3.94 -0.57 -24.45
N TYR A 4 2.79 -0.71 -23.80
CA TYR A 4 2.66 -1.56 -22.59
C TYR A 4 2.32 -3.01 -22.89
N SER A 5 1.91 -3.34 -24.11
CA SER A 5 1.51 -4.72 -24.48
C SER A 5 2.66 -5.72 -24.35
N SER A 6 3.89 -5.31 -24.66
CA SER A 6 5.07 -6.16 -24.52
C SER A 6 5.36 -6.50 -23.06
N PHE A 7 5.20 -5.54 -22.15
CA PHE A 7 5.41 -5.77 -20.70
C PHE A 7 4.29 -6.61 -20.07
N LEU A 8 3.05 -6.47 -20.56
CA LEU A 8 1.91 -7.27 -20.10
C LEU A 8 1.91 -8.69 -20.67
N SER A 9 2.64 -8.93 -21.77
CA SER A 9 2.76 -10.26 -22.40
C SER A 9 3.79 -11.16 -21.72
N GLU A 10 4.63 -10.64 -20.83
CA GLU A 10 5.60 -11.46 -20.10
C GLU A 10 4.89 -12.39 -19.11
N LYS A 11 5.23 -13.69 -19.16
CA LYS A 11 4.67 -14.73 -18.28
C LYS A 11 4.96 -14.50 -16.79
N THR A 12 6.06 -13.83 -16.47
CA THR A 12 6.50 -13.59 -15.07
C THR A 12 6.54 -12.10 -14.80
N PRO A 13 5.65 -11.56 -13.96
CA PRO A 13 5.70 -10.16 -13.58
C PRO A 13 6.96 -9.86 -12.79
N THR A 14 7.71 -8.83 -13.19
CA THR A 14 8.91 -8.36 -12.49
C THR A 14 8.67 -6.97 -11.90
N ALA A 15 9.23 -6.70 -10.72
CA ALA A 15 9.12 -5.38 -10.09
C ALA A 15 9.76 -4.27 -10.95
N HIS A 16 10.81 -4.61 -11.70
CA HIS A 16 11.45 -3.67 -12.60
C HIS A 16 10.53 -3.19 -13.73
N ASN A 17 9.82 -4.09 -14.37
CA ASN A 17 8.88 -3.76 -15.44
C ASN A 17 7.65 -3.02 -14.88
N LEU A 18 7.14 -3.45 -13.72
CA LEU A 18 6.07 -2.74 -13.02
C LEU A 18 6.47 -1.29 -12.70
N LYS A 19 7.69 -1.08 -12.20
CA LYS A 19 8.23 0.27 -11.97
C LYS A 19 8.23 1.10 -13.24
N LYS A 20 8.70 0.55 -14.37
CA LYS A 20 8.71 1.26 -15.66
C LYS A 20 7.30 1.62 -16.14
N ILE A 21 6.36 0.69 -16.04
CA ILE A 21 4.96 0.92 -16.43
C ILE A 21 4.37 2.09 -15.62
N ILE A 22 4.50 2.03 -14.29
CA ILE A 22 3.92 3.03 -13.40
C ILE A 22 4.61 4.38 -13.60
N SER A 23 5.94 4.43 -13.63
CA SER A 23 6.68 5.69 -13.80
C SER A 23 6.39 6.36 -15.14
N SER A 24 6.22 5.59 -16.22
CA SER A 24 5.87 6.11 -17.53
C SER A 24 4.42 6.58 -17.63
N TYR A 25 3.49 5.88 -16.97
CA TYR A 25 2.07 6.23 -17.04
C TYR A 25 1.73 7.48 -16.21
N PHE A 26 2.34 7.62 -15.04
CA PHE A 26 2.06 8.71 -14.11
C PHE A 26 3.09 9.83 -14.14
N GLU A 27 4.16 9.68 -14.94
CA GLU A 27 5.27 10.65 -15.05
C GLU A 27 5.91 11.02 -13.69
N THR A 28 5.85 10.09 -12.73
CA THR A 28 6.32 10.29 -11.36
C THR A 28 7.45 9.31 -11.03
N PRO A 29 8.46 9.72 -10.24
CA PRO A 29 9.47 8.79 -9.76
C PRO A 29 8.83 7.78 -8.81
N VAL A 30 9.05 6.50 -9.10
CA VAL A 30 8.45 5.39 -8.34
C VAL A 30 9.54 4.42 -7.91
N SER A 31 9.43 3.94 -6.68
CA SER A 31 10.23 2.84 -6.18
C SER A 31 9.33 1.73 -5.65
N ILE A 32 9.69 0.48 -5.87
CA ILE A 32 8.94 -0.68 -5.42
C ILE A 32 9.78 -1.41 -4.39
N ILE A 33 9.18 -1.72 -3.25
CA ILE A 33 9.77 -2.54 -2.20
C ILE A 33 8.97 -3.84 -2.15
N GLU A 34 9.63 -4.93 -2.53
CA GLU A 34 9.07 -6.27 -2.46
C GLU A 34 9.14 -6.82 -1.03
N PHE A 35 8.30 -7.80 -0.72
CA PHE A 35 8.27 -8.45 0.59
C PHE A 35 8.08 -7.48 1.76
N TYR A 36 7.22 -6.48 1.56
CA TYR A 36 6.97 -5.46 2.57
C TYR A 36 6.21 -6.04 3.76
N LYS A 37 6.72 -5.80 4.97
CA LYS A 37 6.12 -6.30 6.22
C LYS A 37 4.82 -5.58 6.54
N LYS A 38 3.71 -6.32 6.54
CA LYS A 38 2.40 -5.82 6.94
C LYS A 38 1.85 -6.63 8.11
N TRP A 39 1.43 -5.94 9.15
CA TRP A 39 0.77 -6.56 10.28
C TRP A 39 -0.73 -6.62 10.07
N ILE A 40 -1.25 -7.84 9.90
CA ILE A 40 -2.68 -8.08 9.70
C ILE A 40 -3.29 -8.47 11.06
N PRO A 41 -4.36 -7.78 11.51
CA PRO A 41 -5.05 -8.16 12.73
C PRO A 41 -5.76 -9.49 12.52
N ILE A 42 -5.65 -10.39 13.52
CA ILE A 42 -6.37 -11.66 13.52
C ILE A 42 -7.85 -11.38 13.90
N PRO A 43 -8.81 -11.91 13.15
CA PRO A 43 -10.23 -11.80 13.50
C PRO A 43 -10.50 -12.31 14.92
N THR A 44 -11.41 -11.66 15.64
CA THR A 44 -11.69 -11.97 17.06
C THR A 44 -12.19 -13.38 17.30
N ASN A 45 -12.86 -13.98 16.32
CA ASN A 45 -13.31 -15.38 16.34
C ASN A 45 -12.17 -16.40 16.22
N GLU A 46 -11.02 -16.00 15.70
CA GLU A 46 -9.83 -16.85 15.51
C GLU A 46 -8.76 -16.61 16.58
N LEU A 47 -8.95 -15.61 17.42
CA LEU A 47 -8.05 -15.36 18.55
C LEU A 47 -8.10 -16.53 19.54
N MET A 48 -6.92 -16.92 20.03
CA MET A 48 -6.81 -17.91 21.08
C MET A 48 -7.45 -17.38 22.36
N VAL A 49 -8.49 -18.07 22.84
CA VAL A 49 -9.11 -17.82 24.13
C VAL A 49 -8.88 -19.04 25.01
N LEU A 50 -8.14 -18.89 26.08
CA LEU A 50 -7.96 -19.92 27.12
C LEU A 50 -9.27 -20.02 27.95
N SER A 51 -10.28 -20.69 27.41
CA SER A 51 -11.56 -20.93 28.07
C SER A 51 -11.92 -22.40 28.00
N ILE A 52 -12.43 -22.92 29.11
CA ILE A 52 -12.87 -24.31 29.21
C ILE A 52 -14.06 -24.61 28.25
N ARG A 53 -14.85 -23.58 27.91
CA ARG A 53 -16.02 -23.68 27.05
C ARG A 53 -15.72 -23.62 25.54
N ASN A 54 -14.60 -23.05 25.14
CA ASN A 54 -14.28 -22.86 23.72
C ASN A 54 -13.42 -24.04 23.22
N LYS A 55 -14.02 -24.97 22.48
CA LYS A 55 -13.35 -26.16 21.98
C LYS A 55 -12.59 -25.98 20.68
N ASN A 56 -12.83 -24.88 19.96
CA ASN A 56 -12.40 -24.75 18.54
C ASN A 56 -10.94 -24.35 18.35
N ASN A 57 -10.28 -23.69 19.31
CA ASN A 57 -8.91 -23.16 19.15
C ASN A 57 -7.96 -23.66 20.23
N LYS A 58 -7.91 -25.00 20.44
CA LYS A 58 -7.13 -25.59 21.54
C LYS A 58 -5.99 -26.51 21.12
N PHE A 59 -5.84 -26.80 19.84
CA PHE A 59 -4.86 -27.77 19.38
C PHE A 59 -3.58 -27.05 18.90
N LEU A 60 -2.52 -27.17 19.71
CA LEU A 60 -1.20 -26.66 19.36
C LEU A 60 -0.74 -27.32 18.05
N GLY A 61 -0.24 -26.49 17.13
CA GLY A 61 0.24 -26.95 15.82
C GLY A 61 -0.84 -27.16 14.75
N LYS A 62 -2.14 -26.99 15.07
CA LYS A 62 -3.22 -27.11 14.08
C LYS A 62 -3.95 -25.80 13.81
N ASN A 63 -4.45 -25.12 14.85
CA ASN A 63 -5.32 -23.94 14.70
C ASN A 63 -5.11 -22.90 15.79
N ILE A 64 -3.90 -22.80 16.33
CA ILE A 64 -3.56 -21.78 17.33
C ILE A 64 -2.63 -20.76 16.71
N PHE A 65 -3.09 -19.49 16.73
CA PHE A 65 -2.24 -18.34 16.49
C PHE A 65 -2.02 -17.60 17.81
N PHE A 66 -0.74 -17.44 18.18
CA PHE A 66 -0.39 -16.63 19.36
C PHE A 66 -0.25 -15.17 18.96
N GLY A 67 -0.97 -14.30 19.67
CA GLY A 67 -0.91 -12.85 19.43
C GLY A 67 -2.16 -12.32 18.78
N LYS A 68 -2.20 -11.00 18.58
CA LYS A 68 -3.33 -10.27 18.00
C LYS A 68 -3.14 -9.95 16.51
N LYS A 69 -1.93 -10.13 15.99
CA LYS A 69 -1.56 -9.77 14.61
C LYS A 69 -0.60 -10.82 14.03
N ILE A 70 -0.70 -11.05 12.74
CA ILE A 70 0.22 -11.87 11.96
C ILE A 70 1.02 -10.97 11.03
N CYS A 71 2.32 -11.24 10.90
CA CYS A 71 3.17 -10.54 9.94
C CYS A 71 3.07 -11.23 8.58
N ASN A 72 2.48 -10.56 7.60
CA ASN A 72 2.48 -11.00 6.22
C ASN A 72 3.60 -10.27 5.45
N THR A 73 4.41 -11.04 4.71
CA THR A 73 5.50 -10.51 3.89
C THR A 73 5.46 -11.06 2.46
N HIS A 74 4.79 -12.19 2.25
CA HIS A 74 4.88 -12.90 0.96
C HIS A 74 4.10 -12.20 -0.15
N ASP A 75 2.92 -11.69 0.16
CA ASP A 75 1.98 -11.17 -0.83
C ASP A 75 1.83 -9.64 -0.72
N THR A 76 2.80 -8.96 -0.13
CA THR A 76 2.72 -7.52 0.11
C THR A 76 3.81 -6.76 -0.63
N LEU A 77 3.40 -5.81 -1.44
CA LEU A 77 4.26 -4.87 -2.14
C LEU A 77 4.06 -3.46 -1.57
N CYS A 78 5.15 -2.71 -1.40
CA CYS A 78 5.07 -1.30 -1.08
C CYS A 78 5.51 -0.45 -2.28
N LEU A 79 4.60 0.37 -2.78
CA LEU A 79 4.85 1.34 -3.83
C LEU A 79 5.18 2.69 -3.19
N VAL A 80 6.39 3.18 -3.41
CA VAL A 80 6.84 4.47 -2.89
C VAL A 80 6.86 5.46 -4.05
N LEU A 81 5.99 6.47 -3.97
CA LEU A 81 5.86 7.54 -4.95
C LEU A 81 6.63 8.77 -4.46
N GLY A 82 7.48 9.31 -5.29
CA GLY A 82 8.14 10.57 -4.98
C GLY A 82 9.66 10.53 -4.89
N PRO A 83 10.26 11.64 -4.49
CA PRO A 83 9.67 12.84 -3.87
C PRO A 83 8.83 13.70 -4.82
N LEU A 84 7.60 14.02 -4.42
CA LEU A 84 6.60 14.77 -5.20
C LEU A 84 6.51 16.24 -4.73
N ASN A 85 5.99 17.08 -5.62
CA ASN A 85 5.58 18.43 -5.28
C ASN A 85 4.28 18.41 -4.45
N TYR A 86 3.99 19.48 -3.68
CA TYR A 86 2.82 19.52 -2.81
C TYR A 86 1.49 19.35 -3.56
N GLN A 87 1.36 19.89 -4.76
CA GLN A 87 0.13 19.72 -5.57
C GLN A 87 -0.07 18.27 -6.04
N GLU A 88 1.00 17.62 -6.46
CA GLU A 88 0.99 16.21 -6.85
C GLU A 88 0.74 15.30 -5.64
N TYR A 89 1.33 15.64 -4.50
CA TYR A 89 1.09 14.96 -3.23
C TYR A 89 -0.40 14.95 -2.86
N LYS A 90 -1.08 16.10 -2.94
CA LYS A 90 -2.54 16.20 -2.71
C LYS A 90 -3.37 15.33 -3.66
N LYS A 91 -2.99 15.24 -4.92
CA LYS A 91 -3.69 14.37 -5.90
C LYS A 91 -3.61 12.88 -5.55
N ASN A 92 -2.58 12.49 -4.80
CA ASN A 92 -2.32 11.10 -4.40
C ASN A 92 -2.84 10.74 -3.00
N PHE A 93 -3.71 11.54 -2.41
CA PHE A 93 -4.34 11.24 -1.13
C PHE A 93 -5.17 9.95 -1.17
N PRO A 94 -5.32 9.27 -0.03
CA PRO A 94 -6.14 8.07 0.08
C PRO A 94 -7.57 8.33 -0.39
N GLY A 95 -8.09 7.39 -1.19
CA GLY A 95 -9.42 7.53 -1.80
C GLY A 95 -9.45 8.37 -3.08
N SER A 96 -8.30 8.92 -3.53
CA SER A 96 -8.24 9.61 -4.82
C SER A 96 -8.40 8.64 -5.99
N LYS A 97 -8.91 9.17 -7.11
CA LYS A 97 -8.99 8.41 -8.37
C LYS A 97 -7.63 7.88 -8.81
N MET A 98 -6.58 8.62 -8.51
CA MET A 98 -5.20 8.27 -8.82
C MET A 98 -4.79 6.98 -8.11
N GLN A 99 -5.04 6.87 -6.81
CA GLN A 99 -4.75 5.65 -6.04
C GLN A 99 -5.52 4.43 -6.55
N THR A 100 -6.77 4.61 -6.93
CA THR A 100 -7.57 3.53 -7.52
C THR A 100 -6.95 3.07 -8.85
N SER A 101 -6.49 4.00 -9.68
CA SER A 101 -5.80 3.68 -10.93
C SER A 101 -4.49 2.92 -10.70
N PHE A 102 -3.69 3.31 -9.69
CA PHE A 102 -2.48 2.56 -9.30
C PHE A 102 -2.82 1.11 -8.93
N LYS A 103 -3.80 0.91 -8.05
CA LYS A 103 -4.21 -0.43 -7.62
C LYS A 103 -4.71 -1.27 -8.79
N ASN A 104 -5.48 -0.69 -9.70
CA ASN A 104 -5.98 -1.40 -10.88
C ASN A 104 -4.85 -1.83 -11.82
N ILE A 105 -3.87 -0.94 -12.09
CA ILE A 105 -2.73 -1.27 -12.94
C ILE A 105 -1.88 -2.37 -12.30
N ILE A 106 -1.64 -2.30 -10.99
CA ILE A 106 -0.87 -3.32 -10.28
C ILE A 106 -1.61 -4.66 -10.27
N SER A 107 -2.90 -4.66 -9.96
CA SER A 107 -3.73 -5.86 -9.98
C SER A 107 -3.79 -6.50 -11.38
N LEU A 108 -3.80 -5.68 -12.43
CA LEU A 108 -3.77 -6.17 -13.82
C LEU A 108 -2.42 -6.82 -14.15
N TYR A 109 -1.32 -6.26 -13.67
CA TYR A 109 0.04 -6.73 -14.01
C TYR A 109 0.49 -7.90 -13.13
N VAL A 110 0.31 -7.81 -11.82
CA VAL A 110 0.81 -8.79 -10.85
C VAL A 110 -0.24 -9.86 -10.53
N GLY A 111 -1.52 -9.52 -10.71
CA GLY A 111 -2.65 -10.37 -10.34
C GLY A 111 -3.33 -9.92 -9.04
N ALA A 112 -4.51 -10.45 -8.79
CA ALA A 112 -5.37 -10.05 -7.67
C ALA A 112 -4.91 -10.57 -6.29
N GLY A 113 -3.87 -11.41 -6.25
CA GLY A 113 -3.38 -12.05 -5.01
C GLY A 113 -2.47 -11.17 -4.14
N TYR A 114 -2.04 -10.01 -4.64
CA TYR A 114 -1.09 -9.15 -3.95
C TYR A 114 -1.75 -7.97 -3.26
N ASP A 115 -1.35 -7.74 -2.00
CA ASP A 115 -1.75 -6.55 -1.25
C ASP A 115 -0.73 -5.42 -1.51
N VAL A 116 -1.24 -4.25 -1.85
CA VAL A 116 -0.40 -3.10 -2.25
C VAL A 116 -0.56 -1.96 -1.26
N GLU A 117 0.53 -1.61 -0.60
CA GLU A 117 0.62 -0.42 0.22
C GLU A 117 1.26 0.71 -0.59
N ILE A 118 0.63 1.88 -0.60
CA ILE A 118 1.11 3.05 -1.34
C ILE A 118 1.61 4.07 -0.33
N LYS A 119 2.89 4.45 -0.45
CA LYS A 119 3.53 5.52 0.32
C LYS A 119 3.85 6.67 -0.61
N VAL A 120 3.52 7.87 -0.20
CA VAL A 120 3.81 9.08 -0.97
C VAL A 120 4.80 9.94 -0.21
N LEU A 121 5.90 10.30 -0.86
CA LEU A 121 6.94 11.15 -0.30
C LEU A 121 6.79 12.56 -0.86
N LEU A 122 6.77 13.54 0.04
CA LEU A 122 6.77 14.96 -0.29
C LEU A 122 8.21 15.48 -0.29
N LYS A 123 8.54 16.42 -1.17
CA LYS A 123 9.79 17.17 -1.11
C LYS A 123 9.82 18.02 0.17
N LEU A 124 10.90 17.95 0.92
CA LEU A 124 11.06 18.68 2.19
C LEU A 124 10.89 20.19 2.04
N GLU A 125 11.35 20.75 0.92
CA GLU A 125 11.31 22.16 0.62
C GLU A 125 9.87 22.69 0.38
N GLU A 126 8.96 21.81 0.00
CA GLU A 126 7.56 22.16 -0.30
C GLU A 126 6.60 21.82 0.84
N ARG A 127 7.12 21.50 2.01
CA ARG A 127 6.31 21.23 3.20
C ARG A 127 5.56 22.50 3.62
N PRO A 128 4.21 22.51 3.60
CA PRO A 128 3.46 23.67 4.03
C PRO A 128 3.63 23.89 5.53
N LEU A 129 3.83 25.13 5.92
CA LEU A 129 3.74 25.53 7.32
C LEU A 129 2.29 25.41 7.79
N LEU A 130 2.08 24.86 8.97
CA LEU A 130 0.78 24.75 9.61
C LEU A 130 0.23 26.16 9.87
N CYS A 131 -0.72 26.59 9.07
CA CYS A 131 -1.47 27.82 9.28
C CYS A 131 -2.93 27.43 9.53
N PHE A 132 -3.47 27.80 10.69
CA PHE A 132 -4.89 27.67 10.97
C PHE A 132 -5.66 28.80 10.26
N ASP A 133 -5.73 28.72 8.95
CA ASP A 133 -6.43 29.69 8.13
C ASP A 133 -7.71 29.04 7.57
N TYR A 134 -8.84 29.73 7.69
CA TYR A 134 -10.16 29.24 7.25
C TYR A 134 -10.21 28.91 5.74
N GLN A 135 -9.27 29.45 4.96
CA GLN A 135 -9.24 29.25 3.51
C GLN A 135 -8.41 28.02 3.08
N LYS A 136 -7.59 27.45 3.94
CA LYS A 136 -6.78 26.27 3.64
C LYS A 136 -7.32 25.06 4.37
N GLN A 137 -7.99 24.18 3.63
CA GLN A 137 -8.40 22.88 4.17
C GLN A 137 -7.19 21.95 4.29
N PHE A 138 -6.75 21.73 5.51
CA PHE A 138 -5.76 20.71 5.84
C PHE A 138 -6.46 19.43 6.28
N SER A 139 -5.91 18.30 5.86
CA SER A 139 -6.40 16.98 6.25
C SER A 139 -5.54 16.43 7.38
N LEU A 140 -6.10 16.33 8.58
CA LEU A 140 -5.39 15.85 9.77
C LEU A 140 -4.79 14.45 9.51
N GLY A 141 -3.49 14.29 9.78
CA GLY A 141 -2.78 13.04 9.57
C GLY A 141 -2.25 12.80 8.15
N TRP A 142 -2.51 13.72 7.19
CA TRP A 142 -2.05 13.60 5.82
C TRP A 142 -1.16 14.76 5.38
N ASP A 143 -1.59 16.00 5.55
CA ASP A 143 -0.85 17.21 5.21
C ASP A 143 -0.57 18.11 6.42
N THR A 144 -0.66 17.55 7.61
CA THR A 144 -0.32 18.23 8.87
C THR A 144 0.98 17.65 9.43
N TRP A 145 2.05 18.41 9.38
CA TRP A 145 3.33 18.09 10.01
C TRP A 145 3.54 18.98 11.24
N LEU A 146 3.93 18.37 12.34
CA LEU A 146 4.35 19.04 13.57
C LEU A 146 5.85 19.27 13.57
#